data_60496793d7f87df8d87f6e5af1bd1393
#
_entry.id   60496793d7f87df8d87f6e5af1bd1393
#
_cell.length_a   1.000
_cell.length_b   1.000
_cell.length_c   1.000
_cell.angle_alpha   90.00
_cell.angle_beta   90.00
_cell.angle_gamma   90.00
#
_symmetry.space_group_name_H-M   'P 1'
#
loop_
_entity.id
_entity.type
_entity.pdbx_description
1 polymer ?
#
loop_
_entity_poly.entity_id
_entity_poly.type
_entity_poly.pdbx_seq_one_letter_code
_entity_poly.pdbx_strand_id
1 'polypeptide(L)'
;MTGLDRRTFLVRAAAAGGGLMSMGAVERLVARDALGRGRPTAQPYGPLRRVADQRGVEVLALPAGFSYVTFSHSGSRMSDGYMTPLALDGMGSFAGGGSHGHHSRYVRLVRNSEDRNPAGTVGGLIGDRSAAYDPTAYGGTTTLVYDEHRRRLVQDFVSLNGTTVNCAGGISYRRRYWLTGEETVGGPDSADPAARFAKRHGYLFQTPVDRGPNRLSQGEPIVAAGRFSHEAAAVDQRTGIVYETEDPGSGVGAGFYRYTPKDPDNLVNGGTLDMLAIAGQPQVDLREGRRRGEGLPVEWVRIGTPDPELTGVGDRRSTFNQGWQKGGAKFNRLEGCWEDDSTIFFVSTSGGDIKNGDVNSDGYQEGFGQVWAYQPGHRDGGTLTLVYESPSGAELDSPDNLTVTPRGGLVACEDDASSAFVDRHPLAPGIDNVNRLIGITRAGHAFELAVNVLNGSELAGVSFSPSGRTMFFNLFGRARFDEPPVEGMTCAVTGPWHRGPL
;
A
#
# COMPACT_ATOMS: atom_id res chain seq x y z
N MET A 1 -20.47 -42.82 7.98
CA MET A 1 -20.33 -41.63 8.82
C MET A 1 -20.69 -40.45 7.93
N THR A 2 -21.83 -39.86 8.20
CA THR A 2 -22.41 -38.78 7.39
C THR A 2 -21.64 -37.48 7.70
N GLY A 3 -21.00 -36.91 6.68
CA GLY A 3 -20.30 -35.64 6.77
C GLY A 3 -21.26 -34.52 7.17
N LEU A 4 -20.92 -33.81 8.22
CA LEU A 4 -21.58 -32.57 8.63
C LEU A 4 -21.36 -31.51 7.55
N ASP A 5 -22.47 -31.02 6.97
CA ASP A 5 -22.48 -29.88 6.05
C ASP A 5 -21.88 -28.63 6.71
N ARG A 6 -21.05 -27.89 5.99
CA ARG A 6 -20.39 -26.65 6.43
C ARG A 6 -21.37 -25.62 7.04
N ARG A 7 -22.59 -25.57 6.55
CA ARG A 7 -23.67 -24.73 7.07
C ARG A 7 -24.04 -25.11 8.50
N THR A 8 -24.13 -26.42 8.78
CA THR A 8 -24.46 -27.00 10.08
C THR A 8 -23.30 -26.80 11.09
N PHE A 9 -22.05 -26.81 10.63
CA PHE A 9 -20.88 -26.54 11.49
C PHE A 9 -20.85 -25.08 11.95
N LEU A 10 -21.04 -24.11 11.06
CA LEU A 10 -21.03 -22.68 11.40
C LEU A 10 -22.23 -22.27 12.29
N VAL A 11 -23.41 -22.84 12.04
CA VAL A 11 -24.61 -22.59 12.86
C VAL A 11 -24.45 -23.20 14.26
N ARG A 12 -23.79 -24.34 14.40
CA ARG A 12 -23.54 -24.96 15.73
C ARG A 12 -22.43 -24.27 16.50
N ALA A 13 -21.42 -23.71 15.84
CA ALA A 13 -20.40 -22.90 16.47
C ALA A 13 -21.01 -21.58 17.03
N ALA A 14 -21.98 -20.98 16.35
CA ALA A 14 -22.68 -19.78 16.81
C ALA A 14 -23.69 -20.03 17.94
N ALA A 15 -24.21 -21.27 18.10
CA ALA A 15 -25.20 -21.61 19.11
C ALA A 15 -24.62 -22.12 20.45
N ALA A 16 -23.32 -22.45 20.48
CA ALA A 16 -22.68 -23.09 21.64
C ALA A 16 -21.88 -22.15 22.55
N GLY A 17 -21.89 -20.84 22.33
CA GLY A 17 -21.15 -19.90 23.14
C GLY A 17 -21.85 -18.56 23.31
N GLY A 18 -22.54 -18.37 24.40
CA GLY A 18 -22.98 -17.05 24.87
C GLY A 18 -21.80 -16.18 25.29
N GLY A 19 -21.07 -15.68 24.33
CA GLY A 19 -20.01 -14.70 24.44
C GLY A 19 -19.62 -14.26 23.06
N LEU A 20 -19.98 -13.03 22.69
CA LEU A 20 -19.45 -12.33 21.53
C LEU A 20 -17.94 -12.10 21.76
N MET A 21 -17.13 -13.15 21.63
CA MET A 21 -15.70 -12.98 21.38
C MET A 21 -15.56 -12.30 20.03
N SER A 22 -14.77 -11.27 19.94
CA SER A 22 -14.51 -10.48 18.74
C SER A 22 -14.10 -11.40 17.60
N MET A 23 -14.98 -11.62 16.64
CA MET A 23 -14.61 -12.26 15.37
C MET A 23 -13.54 -11.40 14.72
N GLY A 24 -12.41 -11.99 14.32
CA GLY A 24 -11.34 -11.30 13.61
C GLY A 24 -11.83 -10.63 12.32
N ALA A 25 -11.06 -9.66 11.80
CA ALA A 25 -11.46 -8.88 10.62
C ALA A 25 -11.79 -9.77 9.40
N VAL A 26 -11.03 -10.86 9.20
CA VAL A 26 -11.25 -11.84 8.10
C VAL A 26 -12.52 -12.66 8.32
N GLU A 27 -12.80 -13.12 9.53
CA GLU A 27 -14.03 -13.87 9.83
C GLU A 27 -15.25 -12.99 9.59
N ARG A 28 -15.16 -11.67 9.80
CA ARG A 28 -16.22 -10.70 9.49
C ARG A 28 -16.39 -10.48 8.00
N LEU A 29 -15.31 -10.48 7.22
CA LEU A 29 -15.35 -10.39 5.75
C LEU A 29 -15.93 -11.65 5.12
N VAL A 30 -15.62 -12.84 5.62
CA VAL A 30 -16.02 -14.13 5.05
C VAL A 30 -17.36 -14.63 5.58
N ALA A 31 -17.67 -14.45 6.89
CA ALA A 31 -18.84 -15.06 7.53
C ALA A 31 -20.20 -14.47 7.07
N ARG A 32 -20.25 -13.22 6.62
CA ARG A 32 -21.50 -12.59 6.15
C ARG A 32 -21.94 -13.07 4.77
N ASP A 33 -21.02 -13.44 3.92
CA ASP A 33 -21.34 -13.99 2.59
C ASP A 33 -22.08 -15.35 2.71
N ALA A 34 -21.69 -16.15 3.70
CA ALA A 34 -22.35 -17.43 4.03
C ALA A 34 -23.78 -17.29 4.56
N LEU A 35 -24.17 -16.10 5.05
CA LEU A 35 -25.47 -15.85 5.66
C LEU A 35 -26.52 -15.23 4.71
N GLY A 36 -26.17 -14.92 3.45
CA GLY A 36 -27.09 -14.54 2.37
C GLY A 36 -28.00 -13.35 2.67
N ARG A 37 -27.55 -12.38 3.47
CA ARG A 37 -28.35 -11.22 3.87
C ARG A 37 -28.14 -10.03 2.95
N GLY A 38 -29.09 -9.88 2.02
CA GLY A 38 -29.32 -8.67 1.24
C GLY A 38 -28.40 -8.54 0.02
N ARG A 39 -28.98 -8.30 -1.15
CA ARG A 39 -28.22 -7.80 -2.31
C ARG A 39 -27.57 -6.46 -1.88
N PRO A 40 -26.24 -6.30 -2.00
CA PRO A 40 -25.63 -4.99 -1.80
C PRO A 40 -26.25 -4.02 -2.79
N THR A 41 -26.49 -2.80 -2.35
CA THR A 41 -26.74 -1.72 -3.29
C THR A 41 -25.45 -1.53 -4.08
N ALA A 42 -25.54 -1.56 -5.42
CA ALA A 42 -24.37 -1.43 -6.31
C ALA A 42 -23.54 -0.15 -6.02
N GLN A 43 -24.12 0.85 -5.35
CA GLN A 43 -23.49 2.10 -4.93
C GLN A 43 -23.99 2.49 -3.51
N PRO A 44 -23.30 2.02 -2.45
CA PRO A 44 -23.78 2.21 -1.06
C PRO A 44 -23.94 3.67 -0.62
N TYR A 45 -23.15 4.59 -1.19
CA TYR A 45 -23.22 6.02 -0.94
C TYR A 45 -24.03 6.79 -2.00
N GLY A 46 -24.59 6.09 -3.00
CA GLY A 46 -25.31 6.68 -4.13
C GLY A 46 -24.39 6.98 -5.33
N PRO A 47 -24.98 7.45 -6.43
CA PRO A 47 -24.27 7.67 -7.69
C PRO A 47 -23.19 8.75 -7.55
N LEU A 48 -22.10 8.57 -8.28
CA LEU A 48 -21.01 9.53 -8.38
C LEU A 48 -21.40 10.71 -9.27
N ARG A 49 -20.84 11.86 -8.97
CA ARG A 49 -20.92 13.07 -9.79
C ARG A 49 -19.61 13.84 -9.71
N ARG A 50 -19.25 14.54 -10.74
CA ARG A 50 -18.11 15.46 -10.73
C ARG A 50 -18.30 16.53 -9.66
N VAL A 51 -17.28 16.78 -8.88
CA VAL A 51 -17.27 17.75 -7.77
C VAL A 51 -16.05 18.64 -7.93
N ALA A 52 -16.24 19.95 -7.87
CA ALA A 52 -15.12 20.89 -7.87
C ALA A 52 -14.46 20.96 -6.48
N ASP A 53 -13.14 21.14 -6.47
CA ASP A 53 -12.36 21.43 -5.27
C ASP A 53 -12.55 22.91 -4.83
N GLN A 54 -11.82 23.35 -3.80
CA GLN A 54 -11.86 24.73 -3.30
C GLN A 54 -11.33 25.77 -4.31
N ARG A 55 -10.69 25.35 -5.40
CA ARG A 55 -10.21 26.22 -6.50
C ARG A 55 -11.22 26.31 -7.65
N GLY A 56 -12.31 25.53 -7.59
CA GLY A 56 -13.30 25.42 -8.66
C GLY A 56 -12.90 24.43 -9.76
N VAL A 57 -11.89 23.57 -9.52
CA VAL A 57 -11.41 22.54 -10.47
C VAL A 57 -12.07 21.20 -10.15
N GLU A 58 -12.64 20.56 -11.15
CA GLU A 58 -13.18 19.21 -11.02
C GLU A 58 -12.06 18.19 -11.14
N VAL A 59 -11.58 17.68 -10.00
CA VAL A 59 -10.52 16.67 -9.91
C VAL A 59 -11.12 15.28 -9.71
N LEU A 60 -12.21 15.21 -8.92
CA LEU A 60 -12.84 13.94 -8.54
C LEU A 60 -14.33 13.91 -8.87
N ALA A 61 -14.82 12.71 -9.19
CA ALA A 61 -16.23 12.40 -9.04
C ALA A 61 -16.45 11.67 -7.71
N LEU A 62 -17.44 12.09 -6.93
CA LEU A 62 -17.76 11.59 -5.59
C LEU A 62 -19.27 11.41 -5.40
N PRO A 63 -19.70 10.56 -4.43
CA PRO A 63 -21.12 10.45 -4.08
C PRO A 63 -21.67 11.74 -3.46
N ALA A 64 -22.99 11.91 -3.50
CA ALA A 64 -23.65 13.08 -2.89
C ALA A 64 -23.34 13.21 -1.40
N GLY A 65 -23.04 14.43 -0.95
CA GLY A 65 -22.70 14.75 0.45
C GLY A 65 -21.21 14.61 0.77
N PHE A 66 -20.41 14.06 -0.14
CA PHE A 66 -18.96 14.13 -0.05
C PHE A 66 -18.41 15.41 -0.67
N SER A 67 -17.32 15.90 -0.13
CA SER A 67 -16.56 17.04 -0.64
C SER A 67 -15.08 16.86 -0.31
N TYR A 68 -14.21 17.55 -1.05
CA TYR A 68 -12.77 17.45 -0.85
C TYR A 68 -12.10 18.81 -1.00
N VAL A 69 -10.85 18.85 -0.56
CA VAL A 69 -9.90 19.92 -0.86
C VAL A 69 -8.62 19.31 -1.38
N THR A 70 -7.90 20.04 -2.23
CA THR A 70 -6.59 19.66 -2.78
C THR A 70 -5.51 20.56 -2.22
N PHE A 71 -4.31 20.03 -2.03
CA PHE A 71 -3.16 20.76 -1.51
C PHE A 71 -1.85 20.06 -1.86
N SER A 72 -0.72 20.72 -1.57
CA SER A 72 0.63 20.19 -1.80
C SER A 72 0.80 19.63 -3.22
N HIS A 73 0.57 20.52 -4.20
CA HIS A 73 0.70 20.21 -5.62
C HIS A 73 2.16 20.03 -6.02
N SER A 74 2.46 19.02 -6.84
CA SER A 74 3.81 18.80 -7.37
C SER A 74 4.40 20.06 -7.97
N GLY A 75 5.64 20.41 -7.59
CA GLY A 75 6.33 21.62 -8.03
C GLY A 75 5.89 22.92 -7.33
N SER A 76 4.93 22.89 -6.39
CA SER A 76 4.64 24.04 -5.54
C SER A 76 5.69 24.22 -4.44
N ARG A 77 5.84 25.47 -3.94
CA ARG A 77 6.79 25.74 -2.86
C ARG A 77 6.22 25.34 -1.51
N MET A 78 6.97 24.53 -0.77
CA MET A 78 6.66 24.12 0.61
C MET A 78 7.09 25.15 1.65
N SER A 79 6.64 24.98 2.88
CA SER A 79 6.90 25.88 4.02
C SER A 79 8.38 25.96 4.41
N ASP A 80 9.17 24.94 4.12
CA ASP A 80 10.63 24.90 4.33
C ASP A 80 11.43 25.55 3.19
N GLY A 81 10.73 25.98 2.13
CA GLY A 81 11.31 26.64 0.97
C GLY A 81 11.71 25.71 -0.17
N TYR A 82 11.69 24.40 0.02
CA TYR A 82 11.90 23.43 -1.05
C TYR A 82 10.63 23.27 -1.90
N MET A 83 10.74 22.56 -3.02
CA MET A 83 9.61 22.28 -3.88
C MET A 83 8.92 20.97 -3.46
N THR A 84 7.60 20.93 -3.55
CA THR A 84 6.86 19.68 -3.46
C THR A 84 7.36 18.71 -4.53
N PRO A 85 7.78 17.49 -4.17
CA PRO A 85 8.35 16.55 -5.12
C PRO A 85 7.34 16.10 -6.17
N LEU A 86 7.83 15.40 -7.18
CA LEU A 86 7.02 14.62 -8.12
C LEU A 86 6.64 13.28 -7.50
N ALA A 87 5.81 12.49 -8.21
CA ALA A 87 5.52 11.11 -7.85
C ALA A 87 5.04 10.95 -6.41
N LEU A 88 3.87 11.50 -6.13
CA LEU A 88 3.27 11.54 -4.79
C LEU A 88 2.58 10.23 -4.49
N ASP A 89 3.21 9.37 -3.71
CA ASP A 89 2.82 8.00 -3.51
C ASP A 89 2.37 7.69 -2.07
N GLY A 90 2.75 6.53 -1.54
CA GLY A 90 2.34 5.99 -0.25
C GLY A 90 2.34 7.01 0.88
N MET A 91 1.30 6.97 1.72
CA MET A 91 1.10 7.99 2.73
C MET A 91 0.46 7.42 4.00
N GLY A 92 1.05 7.73 5.14
CA GLY A 92 0.48 7.44 6.45
C GLY A 92 -0.07 8.66 7.16
N SER A 93 -1.17 8.51 7.89
CA SER A 93 -1.77 9.55 8.71
C SER A 93 -1.59 9.31 10.21
N PHE A 94 -1.24 10.37 10.92
CA PHE A 94 -0.89 10.34 12.35
C PHE A 94 -1.54 11.51 13.10
N ALA A 95 -1.77 11.33 14.41
CA ALA A 95 -2.24 12.42 15.24
C ALA A 95 -1.18 13.55 15.28
N GLY A 96 -1.56 14.76 14.93
CA GLY A 96 -0.69 15.93 14.93
C GLY A 96 -0.77 16.69 16.26
N GLY A 97 0.35 16.69 17.01
CA GLY A 97 0.53 17.54 18.20
C GLY A 97 0.35 16.86 19.54
N GLY A 98 1.46 16.82 20.33
CA GLY A 98 1.49 16.51 21.77
C GLY A 98 1.29 15.04 22.14
N SER A 99 2.02 14.59 23.13
CA SER A 99 2.07 13.23 23.67
C SER A 99 0.74 12.68 24.26
N HIS A 100 -0.40 13.32 24.04
CA HIS A 100 -1.68 12.95 24.63
C HIS A 100 -2.85 13.07 23.64
N GLY A 101 -3.18 11.97 22.95
CA GLY A 101 -4.54 11.62 22.61
C GLY A 101 -5.08 12.02 21.23
N HIS A 102 -6.05 11.22 20.85
CA HIS A 102 -6.86 11.23 19.63
C HIS A 102 -7.68 12.51 19.34
N HIS A 103 -7.45 13.59 20.05
CA HIS A 103 -8.26 14.83 19.96
C HIS A 103 -7.52 16.02 19.34
N SER A 104 -6.36 15.79 18.72
CA SER A 104 -5.69 16.85 17.97
C SER A 104 -6.51 17.23 16.74
N ARG A 105 -6.75 18.53 16.53
CA ARG A 105 -7.34 19.02 15.28
C ARG A 105 -6.36 18.94 14.11
N TYR A 106 -5.09 18.69 14.39
CA TYR A 106 -4.07 18.53 13.37
C TYR A 106 -3.83 17.07 13.07
N VAL A 107 -3.69 16.76 11.79
CA VAL A 107 -3.23 15.48 11.27
C VAL A 107 -1.87 15.69 10.67
N ARG A 108 -0.92 14.82 10.96
CA ARG A 108 0.33 14.72 10.23
C ARG A 108 0.22 13.63 9.19
N LEU A 109 0.57 13.97 7.97
CA LEU A 109 0.73 13.01 6.89
C LEU A 109 2.21 12.89 6.59
N VAL A 110 2.73 11.68 6.49
CA VAL A 110 4.06 11.43 5.94
C VAL A 110 3.84 10.74 4.61
N ARG A 111 4.32 11.39 3.53
CA ARG A 111 4.05 11.03 2.15
C ARG A 111 5.35 10.76 1.41
N ASN A 112 5.39 9.67 0.69
CA ASN A 112 6.49 9.24 -0.16
C ASN A 112 6.59 10.07 -1.45
N SER A 113 7.79 10.06 -2.02
CA SER A 113 8.07 10.50 -3.38
C SER A 113 8.79 9.38 -4.11
N GLU A 114 8.06 8.74 -4.99
CA GLU A 114 8.54 7.62 -5.80
C GLU A 114 9.34 8.11 -7.01
N ASP A 115 10.41 8.83 -6.76
CA ASP A 115 11.27 9.36 -7.81
C ASP A 115 11.96 8.22 -8.57
N ARG A 116 11.63 8.07 -9.87
CA ARG A 116 12.19 7.06 -10.79
C ARG A 116 13.26 7.64 -11.73
N ASN A 117 13.76 8.85 -11.46
CA ASN A 117 14.83 9.44 -12.23
C ASN A 117 16.12 8.63 -12.08
N PRO A 118 16.94 8.52 -13.17
CA PRO A 118 18.24 7.86 -13.09
C PRO A 118 19.17 8.46 -12.05
N ALA A 119 20.05 7.64 -11.49
CA ALA A 119 21.07 8.06 -10.54
C ALA A 119 21.85 9.30 -11.03
N GLY A 120 21.98 10.33 -10.19
CA GLY A 120 22.68 11.56 -10.51
C GLY A 120 21.91 12.55 -11.41
N THR A 121 20.64 12.32 -11.71
CA THR A 121 19.79 13.30 -12.43
C THR A 121 19.78 14.64 -11.69
N VAL A 122 19.93 15.75 -12.41
CA VAL A 122 19.91 17.09 -11.85
C VAL A 122 18.50 17.65 -11.91
N GLY A 123 17.96 18.11 -10.78
CA GLY A 123 16.68 18.83 -10.73
C GLY A 123 15.61 18.21 -9.82
N GLY A 124 15.75 16.94 -9.40
CA GLY A 124 14.76 16.21 -8.62
C GLY A 124 14.84 16.34 -7.12
N LEU A 125 15.69 17.16 -6.61
CA LEU A 125 16.01 17.21 -5.19
C LEU A 125 14.84 17.58 -4.31
N ILE A 126 14.58 16.70 -3.36
CA ILE A 126 13.88 17.07 -2.16
C ILE A 126 14.90 17.34 -1.03
N GLY A 127 14.90 18.56 -0.51
CA GLY A 127 15.65 18.94 0.69
C GLY A 127 17.15 19.16 0.53
N ASP A 128 17.84 19.19 1.68
CA ASP A 128 19.27 19.43 1.77
C ASP A 128 20.08 18.17 1.45
N ARG A 129 20.91 18.22 0.40
CA ARG A 129 21.76 17.11 -0.03
C ARG A 129 22.77 16.66 1.04
N SER A 130 23.21 17.56 1.92
CA SER A 130 24.17 17.21 2.97
C SER A 130 23.60 16.23 4.00
N ALA A 131 22.27 16.16 4.11
CA ALA A 131 21.56 15.25 4.99
C ALA A 131 21.03 14.00 4.24
N ALA A 132 21.22 13.91 2.92
CA ALA A 132 20.72 12.81 2.10
C ALA A 132 21.40 11.48 2.47
N TYR A 133 20.62 10.38 2.47
CA TYR A 133 21.18 9.03 2.57
C TYR A 133 22.18 8.80 1.43
N ASP A 134 21.73 8.95 0.19
CA ASP A 134 22.57 8.94 -0.99
C ASP A 134 22.48 10.29 -1.74
N PRO A 135 23.59 11.01 -1.96
CA PRO A 135 23.57 12.29 -2.66
C PRO A 135 23.25 12.17 -4.16
N THR A 136 23.21 10.97 -4.71
CA THR A 136 22.87 10.70 -6.12
C THR A 136 21.44 10.23 -6.32
N ALA A 137 20.67 10.06 -5.23
CA ALA A 137 19.25 9.68 -5.24
C ALA A 137 18.38 10.88 -4.83
N TYR A 138 17.17 10.95 -5.36
CA TYR A 138 16.32 12.14 -5.27
C TYR A 138 14.92 11.89 -4.68
N GLY A 139 14.62 10.66 -4.31
CA GLY A 139 13.44 10.29 -3.56
C GLY A 139 13.51 10.63 -2.08
N GLY A 140 12.46 10.31 -1.36
CA GLY A 140 12.34 10.53 0.07
C GLY A 140 10.91 10.70 0.54
N THR A 141 10.75 11.43 1.67
CA THR A 141 9.42 11.70 2.21
C THR A 141 9.22 13.17 2.53
N THR A 142 7.96 13.62 2.43
CA THR A 142 7.51 14.92 2.93
C THR A 142 6.52 14.73 4.07
N THR A 143 6.60 15.61 5.09
CA THR A 143 5.60 15.68 6.16
C THR A 143 4.69 16.87 5.91
N LEU A 144 3.36 16.62 5.93
CA LEU A 144 2.32 17.63 5.76
C LEU A 144 1.52 17.73 7.07
N VAL A 145 1.32 18.94 7.57
CA VAL A 145 0.48 19.21 8.74
C VAL A 145 -0.83 19.81 8.27
N TYR A 146 -1.90 19.05 8.45
CA TYR A 146 -3.24 19.42 7.98
C TYR A 146 -4.14 19.79 9.16
N ASP A 147 -4.81 20.95 9.10
CA ASP A 147 -5.85 21.34 10.06
C ASP A 147 -7.19 20.74 9.61
N GLU A 148 -7.60 19.64 10.23
CA GLU A 148 -8.81 18.91 9.87
C GLU A 148 -10.09 19.74 10.10
N HIS A 149 -10.09 20.61 11.10
CA HIS A 149 -11.23 21.49 11.37
C HIS A 149 -11.37 22.60 10.32
N ARG A 150 -10.27 23.22 9.92
CA ARG A 150 -10.26 24.29 8.90
C ARG A 150 -10.13 23.76 7.47
N ARG A 151 -9.92 22.46 7.32
CA ARG A 151 -9.75 21.76 6.04
C ARG A 151 -8.66 22.40 5.17
N ARG A 152 -7.47 22.59 5.72
CA ARG A 152 -6.35 23.19 4.99
C ARG A 152 -4.99 22.69 5.46
N LEU A 153 -4.04 22.68 4.53
CA LEU A 153 -2.62 22.53 4.84
C LEU A 153 -2.15 23.72 5.69
N VAL A 154 -1.37 23.45 6.73
CA VAL A 154 -0.81 24.46 7.64
C VAL A 154 0.69 24.55 7.47
N GLN A 155 1.35 23.44 7.23
CA GLN A 155 2.79 23.33 7.07
C GLN A 155 3.14 22.10 6.26
N ASP A 156 4.20 22.16 5.46
CA ASP A 156 4.79 21.05 4.74
C ASP A 156 6.31 21.22 4.65
N PHE A 157 7.03 20.11 4.69
CA PHE A 157 8.48 20.11 4.68
C PHE A 157 9.03 18.73 4.35
N VAL A 158 10.29 18.69 3.90
CA VAL A 158 11.02 17.44 3.66
C VAL A 158 11.36 16.77 4.99
N SER A 159 11.11 15.48 5.14
CA SER A 159 11.34 14.70 6.36
C SER A 159 12.41 13.61 6.23
N LEU A 160 12.61 13.08 5.02
CA LEU A 160 13.70 12.16 4.64
C LEU A 160 14.10 12.46 3.20
N ASN A 161 15.37 12.33 2.84
CA ASN A 161 15.83 12.47 1.46
C ASN A 161 17.04 11.58 1.13
N GLY A 162 17.32 11.45 -0.16
CA GLY A 162 18.41 10.63 -0.68
C GLY A 162 18.11 9.14 -0.69
N THR A 163 16.85 8.77 -0.63
CA THR A 163 16.32 7.46 -1.01
C THR A 163 15.82 7.52 -2.46
N THR A 164 15.32 6.44 -3.02
CA THR A 164 14.84 6.40 -4.41
C THR A 164 13.67 5.44 -4.54
N VAL A 165 12.78 5.71 -5.51
CA VAL A 165 11.58 4.90 -5.77
C VAL A 165 10.86 4.55 -4.46
N ASN A 166 10.56 5.59 -3.66
CA ASN A 166 9.81 5.42 -2.41
C ASN A 166 8.33 5.23 -2.75
N CYS A 167 7.92 3.99 -2.96
CA CYS A 167 6.57 3.67 -3.36
C CYS A 167 5.62 3.74 -2.15
N ALA A 168 5.32 2.66 -1.50
CA ALA A 168 4.47 2.72 -0.32
C ALA A 168 5.26 2.50 0.99
N GLY A 169 4.60 1.99 2.01
CA GLY A 169 5.21 1.82 3.32
C GLY A 169 4.21 1.44 4.39
N GLY A 170 4.48 1.83 5.65
CA GLY A 170 3.60 1.46 6.74
C GLY A 170 3.79 2.23 8.03
N ILE A 171 2.78 2.15 8.89
CA ILE A 171 2.79 2.75 10.21
C ILE A 171 3.58 1.84 11.16
N SER A 172 4.68 2.35 11.74
CA SER A 172 5.54 1.58 12.64
C SER A 172 4.86 1.20 13.96
N TYR A 173 5.50 0.31 14.71
CA TYR A 173 5.13 -0.01 16.08
C TYR A 173 4.94 1.26 16.93
N ARG A 174 3.83 1.31 17.69
CA ARG A 174 3.45 2.50 18.47
C ARG A 174 3.27 3.79 17.67
N ARG A 175 3.16 3.70 16.34
CA ARG A 175 2.89 4.85 15.46
C ARG A 175 3.91 6.00 15.57
N ARG A 176 5.19 5.68 15.81
CA ARG A 176 6.25 6.70 16.00
C ARG A 176 6.93 7.10 14.70
N TYR A 177 6.91 6.22 13.72
CA TYR A 177 7.55 6.38 12.41
C TYR A 177 6.58 6.03 11.29
N TRP A 178 6.81 6.60 10.16
CA TRP A 178 6.42 6.05 8.88
C TRP A 178 7.56 5.18 8.36
N LEU A 179 7.28 3.97 7.97
CA LEU A 179 8.21 3.12 7.23
C LEU A 179 8.03 3.44 5.76
N THR A 180 9.09 3.76 5.05
CA THR A 180 9.06 3.99 3.60
C THR A 180 9.90 2.93 2.91
N GLY A 181 9.35 2.27 1.89
CA GLY A 181 10.00 1.25 1.09
C GLY A 181 10.61 1.83 -0.18
N GLU A 182 11.76 1.28 -0.59
CA GLU A 182 12.35 1.54 -1.91
C GLU A 182 11.96 0.39 -2.85
N GLU A 183 11.10 0.66 -3.82
CA GLU A 183 10.64 -0.31 -4.83
C GLU A 183 11.69 -0.46 -5.95
N THR A 184 12.92 -0.63 -5.58
CA THR A 184 14.03 -0.84 -6.50
C THR A 184 15.16 -1.57 -5.82
N VAL A 185 16.04 -2.18 -6.61
CA VAL A 185 17.32 -2.70 -6.12
C VAL A 185 18.43 -2.07 -6.94
N GLY A 186 19.06 -1.05 -6.39
CA GLY A 186 20.13 -0.29 -7.03
C GLY A 186 21.39 -0.19 -6.16
N GLY A 187 22.41 0.47 -6.67
CA GLY A 187 23.64 0.73 -5.94
C GLY A 187 24.90 0.64 -6.77
N PRO A 188 26.10 0.78 -6.14
CA PRO A 188 27.38 0.72 -6.85
C PRO A 188 27.60 -0.60 -7.59
N ASP A 189 26.96 -1.66 -7.12
CA ASP A 189 26.99 -3.02 -7.66
C ASP A 189 25.97 -3.26 -8.79
N SER A 190 25.14 -2.25 -9.16
CA SER A 190 24.16 -2.40 -10.22
C SER A 190 24.80 -2.49 -11.60
N ALA A 191 24.36 -3.47 -12.41
CA ALA A 191 24.71 -3.58 -13.82
C ALA A 191 24.03 -2.50 -14.66
N ASP A 192 22.85 -2.03 -14.25
CA ASP A 192 22.11 -0.95 -14.90
C ASP A 192 22.71 0.41 -14.53
N PRO A 193 23.23 1.19 -15.51
CA PRO A 193 23.76 2.54 -15.22
C PRO A 193 22.73 3.50 -14.61
N ALA A 194 21.44 3.36 -14.94
CA ALA A 194 20.37 4.19 -14.40
C ALA A 194 20.13 3.95 -12.91
N ALA A 195 20.40 2.73 -12.44
CA ALA A 195 20.27 2.33 -11.03
C ALA A 195 21.63 2.29 -10.30
N ARG A 196 22.70 2.85 -10.88
CA ARG A 196 24.05 2.88 -10.28
C ARG A 196 24.20 4.05 -9.32
N PHE A 197 23.57 3.96 -8.18
CA PHE A 197 23.66 4.93 -7.09
C PHE A 197 25.00 4.84 -6.33
N ALA A 198 25.34 5.87 -5.54
CA ALA A 198 26.57 5.87 -4.74
C ALA A 198 26.50 4.92 -3.53
N LYS A 199 25.29 4.65 -3.03
CA LYS A 199 25.03 3.67 -1.96
C LYS A 199 24.09 2.57 -2.45
N ARG A 200 23.94 1.50 -1.65
CA ARG A 200 22.97 0.44 -1.91
C ARG A 200 21.56 0.90 -1.60
N HIS A 201 20.62 0.53 -2.44
CA HIS A 201 19.18 0.77 -2.32
C HIS A 201 18.41 -0.54 -2.39
N GLY A 202 17.11 -0.48 -2.05
CA GLY A 202 16.21 -1.62 -1.93
C GLY A 202 15.92 -1.96 -0.47
N TYR A 203 15.72 -0.92 0.37
CA TYR A 203 15.51 -1.07 1.80
C TYR A 203 14.28 -0.32 2.31
N LEU A 204 13.85 -0.68 3.51
CA LEU A 204 12.97 0.14 4.33
C LEU A 204 13.77 1.18 5.13
N PHE A 205 13.13 2.34 5.37
CA PHE A 205 13.66 3.40 6.23
C PHE A 205 12.60 3.86 7.23
N GLN A 206 13.03 4.31 8.42
CA GLN A 206 12.17 4.90 9.45
C GLN A 206 12.18 6.43 9.37
N THR A 207 11.03 7.05 9.05
CA THR A 207 10.84 8.51 9.08
C THR A 207 10.11 8.91 10.35
N PRO A 208 10.72 9.65 11.29
CA PRO A 208 10.05 10.09 12.53
C PRO A 208 8.89 11.04 12.25
N VAL A 209 7.73 10.78 12.86
CA VAL A 209 6.49 11.54 12.64
C VAL A 209 6.46 12.86 13.43
N ASP A 210 7.13 12.92 14.57
CA ASP A 210 7.07 14.05 15.51
C ASP A 210 8.08 15.17 15.20
N ARG A 211 8.99 14.97 14.25
CA ARG A 211 9.98 15.99 13.87
C ARG A 211 9.32 17.18 13.16
N GLY A 212 9.91 18.37 13.36
CA GLY A 212 9.53 19.60 12.66
C GLY A 212 10.41 19.87 11.45
N PRO A 213 10.12 20.94 10.69
CA PRO A 213 10.98 21.43 9.63
C PRO A 213 12.38 21.71 10.20
N ASN A 214 13.43 21.59 9.43
CA ASN A 214 14.84 21.71 9.81
C ASN A 214 15.40 20.53 10.65
N ARG A 215 14.71 19.42 10.73
CA ARG A 215 15.19 18.18 11.36
C ARG A 215 14.94 17.00 10.44
N LEU A 216 15.64 16.97 9.31
CA LEU A 216 15.64 15.83 8.41
C LEU A 216 15.99 14.54 9.16
N SER A 217 15.37 13.44 8.81
CA SER A 217 15.84 12.12 9.20
C SER A 217 17.15 11.88 8.47
N GLN A 218 18.17 11.49 9.20
CA GLN A 218 19.33 10.87 8.57
C GLN A 218 18.88 9.47 8.18
N GLY A 219 18.79 9.21 6.87
CA GLY A 219 18.32 7.91 6.36
C GLY A 219 19.28 6.81 6.82
N GLU A 220 18.77 5.86 7.56
CA GLU A 220 19.49 4.64 7.94
C GLU A 220 18.69 3.44 7.43
N PRO A 221 19.25 2.62 6.51
CA PRO A 221 18.54 1.48 5.94
C PRO A 221 18.35 0.39 6.97
N ILE A 222 17.18 -0.25 6.97
CA ILE A 222 16.88 -1.41 7.81
C ILE A 222 17.38 -2.67 7.09
N VAL A 223 18.68 -2.84 7.04
CA VAL A 223 19.38 -3.87 6.24
C VAL A 223 18.89 -5.28 6.55
N ALA A 224 18.55 -5.56 7.81
CA ALA A 224 18.10 -6.88 8.24
C ALA A 224 16.66 -7.21 7.79
N ALA A 225 15.88 -6.22 7.35
CA ALA A 225 14.56 -6.39 6.75
C ALA A 225 14.64 -6.87 5.29
N GLY A 226 15.80 -6.83 4.67
CA GLY A 226 16.07 -7.37 3.35
C GLY A 226 16.44 -6.32 2.33
N ARG A 227 17.03 -6.78 1.22
CA ARG A 227 17.31 -5.99 0.02
C ARG A 227 16.53 -6.57 -1.15
N PHE A 228 15.43 -5.94 -1.48
CA PHE A 228 14.53 -6.28 -2.59
C PHE A 228 13.69 -5.05 -2.97
N SER A 229 12.87 -5.11 -4.00
CA SER A 229 11.93 -4.04 -4.34
C SER A 229 10.83 -3.99 -3.29
N HIS A 230 11.04 -3.18 -2.24
CA HIS A 230 10.05 -2.99 -1.18
C HIS A 230 8.92 -2.11 -1.66
N GLU A 231 7.73 -2.70 -1.75
CA GLU A 231 6.54 -1.94 -2.05
C GLU A 231 5.97 -1.33 -0.76
N ALA A 232 5.39 -2.13 0.10
CA ALA A 232 4.77 -1.66 1.33
C ALA A 232 5.21 -2.46 2.57
N ALA A 233 4.82 -1.94 3.73
CA ALA A 233 5.02 -2.62 5.00
C ALA A 233 3.81 -2.43 5.92
N ALA A 234 3.46 -3.47 6.69
CA ALA A 234 2.48 -3.38 7.77
C ALA A 234 3.08 -3.92 9.07
N VAL A 235 2.84 -3.24 10.18
CA VAL A 235 3.41 -3.63 11.46
C VAL A 235 2.30 -4.09 12.39
N ASP A 236 2.35 -5.33 12.83
CA ASP A 236 1.45 -5.83 13.88
C ASP A 236 1.68 -5.02 15.17
N GLN A 237 0.71 -4.23 15.56
CA GLN A 237 0.80 -3.34 16.71
C GLN A 237 0.86 -4.07 18.06
N ARG A 238 0.65 -5.39 18.11
CA ARG A 238 0.80 -6.21 19.33
C ARG A 238 2.23 -6.73 19.49
N THR A 239 2.88 -7.08 18.38
CA THR A 239 4.18 -7.79 18.41
C THR A 239 5.33 -6.92 17.93
N GLY A 240 5.07 -5.90 17.11
CA GLY A 240 6.09 -5.12 16.42
C GLY A 240 6.75 -5.84 15.24
N ILE A 241 6.22 -7.00 14.84
CA ILE A 241 6.67 -7.71 13.63
C ILE A 241 6.24 -6.90 12.41
N VAL A 242 7.16 -6.75 11.45
CA VAL A 242 6.93 -6.06 10.18
C VAL A 242 6.65 -7.09 9.10
N TYR A 243 5.58 -6.89 8.35
CA TYR A 243 5.23 -7.68 7.17
C TYR A 243 5.43 -6.81 5.93
N GLU A 244 6.02 -7.39 4.89
CA GLU A 244 6.56 -6.63 3.76
C GLU A 244 6.14 -7.27 2.45
N THR A 245 5.77 -6.43 1.49
CA THR A 245 5.42 -6.82 0.12
C THR A 245 6.58 -6.51 -0.83
N GLU A 246 6.75 -7.36 -1.84
CA GLU A 246 7.75 -7.22 -2.90
C GLU A 246 7.04 -6.99 -4.25
N ASP A 247 7.34 -5.87 -4.94
CA ASP A 247 7.04 -5.75 -6.35
C ASP A 247 8.31 -5.73 -7.22
N PRO A 248 8.65 -6.83 -7.85
CA PRO A 248 9.78 -6.89 -8.78
C PRO A 248 9.41 -6.42 -10.19
N GLY A 249 8.21 -5.88 -10.38
CA GLY A 249 7.61 -5.59 -11.68
C GLY A 249 7.06 -6.84 -12.39
N SER A 250 6.48 -6.65 -13.58
CA SER A 250 5.79 -7.67 -14.39
C SER A 250 6.76 -8.73 -14.92
N GLY A 251 7.34 -9.55 -14.07
CA GLY A 251 8.38 -10.43 -14.56
C GLY A 251 8.39 -11.84 -14.02
N VAL A 252 8.33 -12.00 -12.74
CA VAL A 252 8.89 -13.23 -12.15
C VAL A 252 8.19 -13.71 -10.89
N GLY A 253 7.09 -13.08 -10.50
CA GLY A 253 6.38 -13.34 -9.24
C GLY A 253 7.04 -12.66 -8.03
N ALA A 254 6.32 -12.52 -6.95
CA ALA A 254 6.66 -11.74 -5.77
C ALA A 254 6.62 -12.57 -4.50
N GLY A 255 7.39 -12.16 -3.48
CA GLY A 255 7.38 -12.73 -2.14
C GLY A 255 6.62 -11.87 -1.14
N PHE A 256 6.03 -12.51 -0.14
CA PHE A 256 5.53 -11.84 1.06
C PHE A 256 6.44 -12.19 2.23
N TYR A 257 6.95 -11.19 2.94
CA TYR A 257 7.99 -11.39 3.94
C TYR A 257 7.54 -10.99 5.34
N ARG A 258 8.29 -11.48 6.32
CA ARG A 258 8.14 -11.14 7.73
C ARG A 258 9.50 -10.79 8.31
N TYR A 259 9.68 -9.54 8.72
CA TYR A 259 10.84 -9.12 9.49
C TYR A 259 10.50 -9.13 10.99
N THR A 260 11.21 -9.93 11.76
CA THR A 260 11.10 -9.98 13.21
C THR A 260 12.25 -9.20 13.83
N PRO A 261 12.04 -7.94 14.25
CA PRO A 261 13.09 -7.09 14.77
C PRO A 261 13.52 -7.52 16.18
N LYS A 262 14.80 -7.28 16.52
CA LYS A 262 15.28 -7.38 17.91
C LYS A 262 14.70 -6.28 18.80
N ASP A 263 14.42 -5.13 18.22
CA ASP A 263 13.87 -3.96 18.88
C ASP A 263 12.79 -3.34 17.97
N PRO A 264 11.50 -3.54 18.29
CA PRO A 264 10.41 -2.97 17.49
C PRO A 264 10.35 -1.43 17.46
N ASP A 265 10.94 -0.75 18.43
CA ASP A 265 11.03 0.71 18.47
C ASP A 265 12.20 1.24 17.63
N ASN A 266 13.20 0.40 17.32
CA ASN A 266 14.37 0.76 16.51
C ASN A 266 14.79 -0.39 15.58
N LEU A 267 14.19 -0.42 14.40
CA LEU A 267 14.30 -1.55 13.47
C LEU A 267 15.71 -1.78 12.91
N VAL A 268 16.58 -0.76 12.89
CA VAL A 268 17.98 -0.88 12.43
C VAL A 268 18.86 -1.70 13.36
N ASN A 269 18.40 -2.00 14.59
CA ASN A 269 19.13 -2.87 15.53
C ASN A 269 19.19 -4.34 15.11
N GLY A 270 18.69 -4.65 13.91
CA GLY A 270 18.71 -5.99 13.32
C GLY A 270 17.56 -6.87 13.77
N GLY A 271 17.48 -8.02 13.14
CA GLY A 271 16.38 -8.98 13.33
C GLY A 271 16.57 -10.18 12.42
N THR A 272 15.46 -10.82 12.06
CA THR A 272 15.45 -11.96 11.16
C THR A 272 14.37 -11.79 10.12
N LEU A 273 14.68 -12.16 8.88
CA LEU A 273 13.78 -12.10 7.73
C LEU A 273 13.35 -13.52 7.34
N ASP A 274 12.06 -13.71 7.13
CA ASP A 274 11.46 -14.95 6.66
C ASP A 274 10.51 -14.66 5.49
N MET A 275 10.38 -15.61 4.55
CA MET A 275 9.40 -15.56 3.45
C MET A 275 8.21 -16.46 3.77
N LEU A 276 7.01 -16.05 3.42
CA LEU A 276 5.79 -16.85 3.59
C LEU A 276 5.84 -18.13 2.74
N ALA A 277 5.45 -19.24 3.34
CA ALA A 277 5.24 -20.52 2.68
C ALA A 277 3.89 -21.10 3.10
N ILE A 278 3.31 -21.99 2.30
CA ILE A 278 2.09 -22.72 2.65
C ILE A 278 2.46 -24.11 3.14
N ALA A 279 2.04 -24.44 4.35
CA ALA A 279 2.36 -25.69 5.00
C ALA A 279 1.91 -26.90 4.13
N GLY A 280 2.86 -27.79 3.85
CA GLY A 280 2.63 -28.96 3.01
C GLY A 280 2.51 -28.68 1.50
N GLN A 281 2.72 -27.43 1.05
CA GLN A 281 2.69 -27.05 -0.36
C GLN A 281 3.95 -26.19 -0.70
N PRO A 282 5.16 -26.78 -0.69
CA PRO A 282 6.36 -26.03 -0.99
C PRO A 282 6.33 -25.47 -2.41
N GLN A 283 6.87 -24.24 -2.57
CA GLN A 283 6.95 -23.55 -3.85
C GLN A 283 5.58 -23.40 -4.54
N VAL A 284 4.52 -23.18 -3.77
CA VAL A 284 3.18 -23.00 -4.34
C VAL A 284 3.08 -21.68 -5.07
N ASP A 285 2.44 -21.72 -6.24
CA ASP A 285 2.07 -20.54 -7.00
C ASP A 285 0.64 -20.11 -6.58
N LEU A 286 0.52 -18.90 -6.03
CA LEU A 286 -0.73 -18.33 -5.51
C LEU A 286 -1.35 -17.29 -6.45
N ARG A 287 -0.75 -17.09 -7.63
CA ARG A 287 -1.18 -16.09 -8.60
C ARG A 287 -2.57 -16.37 -9.16
N GLU A 288 -2.99 -17.65 -9.20
CA GLU A 288 -4.30 -18.09 -9.72
C GLU A 288 -4.76 -19.40 -9.06
N GLY A 289 -5.98 -19.85 -9.39
CA GLY A 289 -6.53 -21.13 -8.96
C GLY A 289 -6.93 -21.15 -7.48
N ARG A 290 -7.18 -19.99 -6.86
CA ARG A 290 -7.54 -19.90 -5.45
C ARG A 290 -9.00 -19.50 -5.26
N ARG A 291 -9.61 -20.03 -4.23
CA ARG A 291 -11.01 -19.73 -3.94
C ARG A 291 -11.10 -18.70 -2.83
N ARG A 292 -11.92 -17.70 -3.05
CA ARG A 292 -12.26 -16.72 -2.02
C ARG A 292 -12.74 -17.39 -0.73
N GLY A 293 -12.22 -16.94 0.41
CA GLY A 293 -12.51 -17.51 1.74
C GLY A 293 -11.78 -18.83 2.02
N GLU A 294 -10.94 -19.33 1.13
CA GLU A 294 -10.09 -20.49 1.38
C GLU A 294 -8.97 -20.09 2.33
N GLY A 295 -8.92 -20.74 3.51
CA GLY A 295 -7.84 -20.54 4.48
C GLY A 295 -6.70 -21.51 4.21
N LEU A 296 -5.49 -20.97 3.99
CA LEU A 296 -4.26 -21.71 3.74
C LEU A 296 -3.39 -21.65 5.01
N PRO A 297 -2.94 -22.78 5.57
CA PRO A 297 -2.04 -22.77 6.72
C PRO A 297 -0.66 -22.26 6.31
N VAL A 298 -0.16 -21.24 7.04
CA VAL A 298 1.11 -20.58 6.77
C VAL A 298 2.23 -21.16 7.62
N GLU A 299 3.39 -21.29 7.01
CA GLU A 299 4.70 -21.43 7.66
C GLU A 299 5.69 -20.40 7.09
N TRP A 300 6.85 -20.27 7.70
CA TRP A 300 7.83 -19.25 7.33
C TRP A 300 9.18 -19.89 7.05
N VAL A 301 9.82 -19.50 5.95
CA VAL A 301 11.14 -20.00 5.56
C VAL A 301 12.21 -18.92 5.68
N ARG A 302 13.29 -19.22 6.40
CA ARG A 302 14.33 -18.27 6.74
C ARG A 302 15.13 -17.80 5.52
N ILE A 303 15.23 -16.48 5.35
CA ILE A 303 16.19 -15.85 4.45
C ILE A 303 17.55 -15.80 5.13
N GLY A 304 18.54 -16.46 4.56
CA GLY A 304 19.87 -16.59 5.18
C GLY A 304 20.76 -15.37 5.01
N THR A 305 20.62 -14.69 3.86
CA THR A 305 21.36 -13.48 3.51
C THR A 305 20.37 -12.39 3.11
N PRO A 306 19.87 -11.59 4.09
CA PRO A 306 18.89 -10.55 3.81
C PRO A 306 19.41 -9.45 2.88
N ASP A 307 20.70 -9.12 2.96
CA ASP A 307 21.38 -8.10 2.14
C ASP A 307 22.39 -8.76 1.17
N PRO A 308 21.90 -9.37 0.07
CA PRO A 308 22.79 -9.99 -0.91
C PRO A 308 23.51 -8.94 -1.74
N GLU A 309 24.72 -9.27 -2.21
CA GLU A 309 25.40 -8.50 -3.26
C GLU A 309 24.77 -8.81 -4.62
N LEU A 310 24.74 -7.78 -5.49
CA LEU A 310 24.23 -7.94 -6.85
C LEU A 310 25.42 -8.20 -7.79
N THR A 311 25.54 -9.44 -8.28
CA THR A 311 26.66 -9.85 -9.12
C THR A 311 26.29 -10.06 -10.58
N GLY A 312 25.00 -9.91 -10.94
CA GLY A 312 24.54 -10.12 -12.33
C GLY A 312 23.06 -9.81 -12.59
N VAL A 313 22.66 -10.01 -13.82
CA VAL A 313 21.26 -9.95 -14.25
C VAL A 313 20.48 -11.10 -13.59
N GLY A 314 19.51 -10.79 -12.76
CA GLY A 314 18.74 -11.79 -12.00
C GLY A 314 19.03 -11.77 -10.50
N ASP A 315 20.12 -11.14 -10.05
CA ASP A 315 20.45 -11.02 -8.64
C ASP A 315 19.48 -10.09 -7.88
N ARG A 316 18.72 -9.23 -8.60
CA ARG A 316 17.58 -8.47 -8.04
C ARG A 316 16.59 -9.36 -7.30
N ARG A 317 16.57 -10.64 -7.63
CA ARG A 317 15.70 -11.67 -7.05
C ARG A 317 16.40 -12.54 -6.00
N SER A 318 17.59 -12.17 -5.57
CA SER A 318 18.38 -13.02 -4.67
C SER A 318 17.65 -13.32 -3.36
N THR A 319 16.96 -12.33 -2.78
CA THR A 319 16.15 -12.53 -1.56
C THR A 319 14.98 -13.49 -1.81
N PHE A 320 14.19 -13.26 -2.89
CA PHE A 320 13.11 -14.15 -3.28
C PHE A 320 13.60 -15.57 -3.55
N ASN A 321 14.67 -15.73 -4.33
CA ASN A 321 15.20 -17.03 -4.72
C ASN A 321 15.62 -17.87 -3.51
N GLN A 322 16.18 -17.25 -2.46
CA GLN A 322 16.49 -17.94 -1.21
C GLN A 322 15.26 -18.55 -0.54
N GLY A 323 14.17 -17.77 -0.47
CA GLY A 323 12.90 -18.22 0.11
C GLY A 323 12.22 -19.27 -0.78
N TRP A 324 12.16 -19.04 -2.08
CA TRP A 324 11.59 -19.96 -3.05
C TRP A 324 12.24 -21.33 -3.01
N GLN A 325 13.58 -21.39 -3.02
CA GLN A 325 14.32 -22.65 -2.91
C GLN A 325 14.04 -23.43 -1.62
N LYS A 326 13.60 -22.78 -0.58
CA LYS A 326 13.22 -23.37 0.71
C LYS A 326 11.73 -23.69 0.84
N GLY A 327 10.95 -23.48 -0.23
CA GLY A 327 9.52 -23.76 -0.24
C GLY A 327 8.61 -22.55 -0.10
N GLY A 328 9.14 -21.34 -0.17
CA GLY A 328 8.37 -20.09 -0.15
C GLY A 328 7.27 -20.04 -1.21
N ALA A 329 6.19 -19.32 -0.96
CA ALA A 329 5.09 -19.12 -1.88
C ALA A 329 5.35 -17.98 -2.86
N LYS A 330 4.75 -18.04 -4.05
CA LYS A 330 4.86 -17.03 -5.09
C LYS A 330 3.51 -16.36 -5.37
N PHE A 331 3.53 -15.03 -5.40
CA PHE A 331 2.44 -14.16 -5.81
C PHE A 331 2.80 -13.42 -7.10
N ASN A 332 1.92 -12.53 -7.59
CA ASN A 332 2.22 -11.64 -8.71
C ASN A 332 2.16 -10.19 -8.25
N ARG A 333 3.28 -9.45 -8.36
CA ARG A 333 3.35 -8.03 -8.04
C ARG A 333 2.59 -7.69 -6.75
N LEU A 334 3.21 -7.87 -5.59
CA LEU A 334 2.58 -7.52 -4.31
C LEU A 334 2.82 -6.04 -4.02
N GLU A 335 1.72 -5.31 -3.87
CA GLU A 335 1.69 -3.88 -3.66
C GLU A 335 1.31 -3.53 -2.21
N GLY A 336 0.38 -2.61 -2.02
CA GLY A 336 -0.02 -2.08 -0.72
C GLY A 336 -0.29 -3.11 0.37
N CYS A 337 0.10 -2.77 1.60
CA CYS A 337 -0.02 -3.61 2.77
C CYS A 337 -0.53 -2.79 3.97
N TRP A 338 -1.51 -3.29 4.72
CA TRP A 338 -2.09 -2.58 5.87
C TRP A 338 -2.47 -3.50 7.01
N GLU A 339 -2.30 -3.02 8.24
CA GLU A 339 -2.66 -3.75 9.46
C GLU A 339 -3.95 -3.22 10.09
N ASP A 340 -4.85 -4.13 10.49
CA ASP A 340 -6.00 -3.86 11.35
C ASP A 340 -6.24 -5.04 12.30
N ASP A 341 -6.24 -4.79 13.60
CA ASP A 341 -6.46 -5.79 14.66
C ASP A 341 -5.61 -7.06 14.45
N SER A 342 -4.31 -6.85 14.15
CA SER A 342 -3.32 -7.89 13.82
C SER A 342 -3.63 -8.74 12.59
N THR A 343 -4.58 -8.37 11.77
CA THR A 343 -4.76 -8.91 10.43
C THR A 343 -3.96 -8.05 9.45
N ILE A 344 -3.17 -8.68 8.62
CA ILE A 344 -2.37 -8.02 7.59
C ILE A 344 -3.07 -8.22 6.26
N PHE A 345 -3.60 -7.14 5.71
CA PHE A 345 -4.16 -7.10 4.36
C PHE A 345 -3.09 -6.67 3.37
N PHE A 346 -3.04 -7.30 2.20
CA PHE A 346 -2.15 -6.89 1.12
C PHE A 346 -2.77 -7.20 -0.24
N VAL A 347 -2.35 -6.50 -1.25
CA VAL A 347 -2.82 -6.68 -2.63
C VAL A 347 -1.77 -7.39 -3.48
N SER A 348 -2.27 -8.14 -4.47
CA SER A 348 -1.51 -8.60 -5.64
C SER A 348 -2.16 -7.90 -6.84
N THR A 349 -1.48 -6.90 -7.40
CA THR A 349 -2.08 -5.96 -8.34
C THR A 349 -2.59 -6.62 -9.62
N SER A 350 -1.91 -7.66 -10.08
CA SER A 350 -2.25 -8.37 -11.30
C SER A 350 -2.31 -9.90 -11.14
N GLY A 351 -2.64 -10.37 -9.92
CA GLY A 351 -3.06 -11.75 -9.67
C GLY A 351 -4.51 -11.99 -10.07
N GLY A 352 -4.93 -13.26 -10.20
CA GLY A 352 -6.30 -13.68 -10.40
C GLY A 352 -6.55 -14.60 -11.59
N ASP A 353 -7.73 -15.25 -11.56
CA ASP A 353 -8.14 -16.24 -12.57
C ASP A 353 -8.66 -15.58 -13.85
N ILE A 354 -9.27 -14.40 -13.75
CA ILE A 354 -9.77 -13.64 -14.91
C ILE A 354 -8.64 -12.79 -15.46
N LYS A 355 -8.31 -12.96 -16.75
CA LYS A 355 -7.13 -12.41 -17.38
C LYS A 355 -7.40 -11.07 -18.06
N ASN A 356 -6.49 -10.10 -17.89
CA ASN A 356 -6.58 -8.78 -18.50
C ASN A 356 -5.97 -8.72 -19.92
N GLY A 357 -5.19 -9.74 -20.31
CA GLY A 357 -4.55 -9.84 -21.62
C GLY A 357 -3.04 -9.61 -21.61
N ASP A 358 -2.48 -9.02 -20.57
CA ASP A 358 -1.04 -8.85 -20.42
C ASP A 358 -0.36 -10.17 -20.01
N VAL A 359 0.90 -10.31 -20.39
CA VAL A 359 1.68 -11.53 -20.18
C VAL A 359 3.05 -11.18 -19.62
N ASN A 360 3.37 -11.70 -18.45
CA ASN A 360 4.67 -11.54 -17.80
C ASN A 360 5.82 -12.21 -18.57
N SER A 361 7.04 -11.81 -18.27
CA SER A 361 8.23 -12.40 -18.89
C SER A 361 8.42 -13.89 -18.56
N ASP A 362 7.81 -14.40 -17.47
CA ASP A 362 7.78 -15.82 -17.13
C ASP A 362 6.61 -16.60 -17.77
N GLY A 363 5.80 -15.92 -18.60
CA GLY A 363 4.66 -16.51 -19.33
C GLY A 363 3.36 -16.54 -18.53
N TYR A 364 3.32 -16.01 -17.30
CA TYR A 364 2.08 -15.86 -16.54
C TYR A 364 1.19 -14.80 -17.22
N GLN A 365 -0.07 -15.13 -17.42
CA GLN A 365 -1.08 -14.17 -17.88
C GLN A 365 -1.63 -13.41 -16.67
N GLU A 366 -1.57 -12.09 -16.71
CA GLU A 366 -1.99 -11.23 -15.61
C GLU A 366 -3.52 -11.22 -15.43
N GLY A 367 -3.94 -11.07 -14.18
CA GLY A 367 -5.33 -10.86 -13.77
C GLY A 367 -5.62 -9.39 -13.49
N PHE A 368 -6.79 -9.12 -12.92
CA PHE A 368 -7.24 -7.79 -12.55
C PHE A 368 -7.00 -7.44 -11.07
N GLY A 369 -6.40 -8.33 -10.32
CA GLY A 369 -5.99 -8.10 -8.94
C GLY A 369 -6.72 -8.92 -7.87
N GLN A 370 -6.00 -9.12 -6.77
CA GLN A 370 -6.44 -9.88 -5.60
C GLN A 370 -6.17 -9.10 -4.31
N VAL A 371 -7.01 -9.30 -3.30
CA VAL A 371 -6.74 -8.87 -1.93
C VAL A 371 -6.63 -10.10 -1.03
N TRP A 372 -5.53 -10.18 -0.32
CA TRP A 372 -5.21 -11.23 0.62
C TRP A 372 -5.26 -10.73 2.05
N ALA A 373 -5.51 -11.62 3.00
CA ALA A 373 -5.42 -11.35 4.43
C ALA A 373 -4.60 -12.45 5.12
N TYR A 374 -3.56 -12.07 5.83
CA TYR A 374 -2.80 -12.95 6.70
C TYR A 374 -3.18 -12.70 8.15
N GLN A 375 -3.55 -13.75 8.86
CA GLN A 375 -3.80 -13.73 10.30
C GLN A 375 -2.70 -14.50 11.02
N PRO A 376 -1.84 -13.84 11.82
CA PRO A 376 -0.86 -14.51 12.66
C PRO A 376 -1.50 -15.51 13.62
N GLY A 377 -0.92 -16.70 13.72
CA GLY A 377 -1.34 -17.74 14.66
C GLY A 377 -0.71 -17.60 16.05
N HIS A 378 -1.11 -18.47 16.97
CA HIS A 378 -0.54 -18.52 18.33
C HIS A 378 0.90 -19.04 18.38
N ARG A 379 1.37 -19.69 17.33
CA ARG A 379 2.74 -20.17 17.14
C ARG A 379 3.30 -19.49 15.90
N ASP A 380 4.47 -19.92 15.49
CA ASP A 380 5.17 -19.39 14.33
C ASP A 380 4.51 -19.82 12.99
N GLY A 381 3.30 -19.35 12.76
CA GLY A 381 2.46 -19.68 11.59
C GLY A 381 1.26 -18.75 11.53
N GLY A 382 0.18 -19.21 10.90
CA GLY A 382 -1.05 -18.42 10.76
C GLY A 382 -1.93 -18.96 9.64
N THR A 383 -2.83 -18.11 9.17
CA THR A 383 -3.73 -18.44 8.06
C THR A 383 -3.69 -17.33 7.02
N LEU A 384 -3.44 -17.69 5.78
CA LEU A 384 -3.58 -16.81 4.63
C LEU A 384 -4.93 -17.08 3.98
N THR A 385 -5.68 -16.02 3.64
CA THR A 385 -7.01 -16.13 3.03
C THR A 385 -7.13 -15.16 1.87
N LEU A 386 -7.59 -15.65 0.70
CA LEU A 386 -8.02 -14.80 -0.40
C LEU A 386 -9.38 -14.18 -0.03
N VAL A 387 -9.41 -12.85 0.22
CA VAL A 387 -10.64 -12.16 0.65
C VAL A 387 -11.39 -11.51 -0.50
N TYR A 388 -10.69 -11.15 -1.56
CA TYR A 388 -11.28 -10.60 -2.78
C TYR A 388 -10.41 -10.96 -3.99
N GLU A 389 -11.06 -11.21 -5.12
CA GLU A 389 -10.44 -11.33 -6.43
C GLU A 389 -11.32 -10.61 -7.42
N SER A 390 -10.72 -9.79 -8.27
CA SER A 390 -11.48 -9.00 -9.24
C SER A 390 -12.04 -9.88 -10.37
N PRO A 391 -13.35 -9.80 -10.63
CA PRO A 391 -13.95 -10.51 -11.75
C PRO A 391 -13.82 -9.77 -13.09
N SER A 392 -13.34 -8.53 -13.09
CA SER A 392 -13.16 -7.71 -14.29
C SER A 392 -12.51 -6.37 -13.97
N GLY A 393 -11.82 -5.74 -14.93
CA GLY A 393 -11.32 -4.38 -14.80
C GLY A 393 -12.42 -3.35 -14.50
N ALA A 394 -13.64 -3.56 -14.98
CA ALA A 394 -14.75 -2.67 -14.68
C ALA A 394 -15.15 -2.66 -13.19
N GLU A 395 -14.84 -3.72 -12.41
CA GLU A 395 -15.12 -3.76 -10.97
C GLU A 395 -13.92 -3.27 -10.15
N LEU A 396 -12.73 -3.73 -10.45
CA LEU A 396 -11.45 -3.31 -9.88
C LEU A 396 -10.35 -3.68 -10.86
N ASP A 397 -9.48 -2.74 -11.21
CA ASP A 397 -8.31 -2.99 -12.03
C ASP A 397 -7.04 -2.56 -11.29
N SER A 398 -6.05 -3.42 -11.33
CA SER A 398 -4.70 -3.13 -10.83
C SER A 398 -4.70 -2.41 -9.47
N PRO A 399 -5.27 -3.04 -8.39
CA PRO A 399 -5.20 -2.44 -7.06
C PRO A 399 -3.76 -2.32 -6.61
N ASP A 400 -3.41 -1.14 -6.15
CA ASP A 400 -2.11 -0.83 -5.59
C ASP A 400 -2.22 -0.58 -4.08
N ASN A 401 -2.18 0.64 -3.60
CA ASN A 401 -2.28 0.93 -2.18
C ASN A 401 -3.66 0.60 -1.61
N LEU A 402 -3.71 0.16 -0.37
CA LEU A 402 -4.97 -0.05 0.34
C LEU A 402 -4.91 0.47 1.77
N THR A 403 -6.10 0.71 2.35
CA THR A 403 -6.26 0.98 3.78
C THR A 403 -7.51 0.29 4.34
N VAL A 404 -7.48 -0.02 5.64
CA VAL A 404 -8.69 -0.42 6.36
C VAL A 404 -9.45 0.83 6.82
N THR A 405 -10.74 0.84 6.57
CA THR A 405 -11.60 1.97 6.91
C THR A 405 -12.02 1.94 8.39
N PRO A 406 -12.46 3.07 8.98
CA PRO A 406 -12.93 3.12 10.37
C PRO A 406 -14.05 2.13 10.71
N ARG A 407 -14.75 1.62 9.70
CA ARG A 407 -15.83 0.62 9.86
C ARG A 407 -15.39 -0.79 9.46
N GLY A 408 -14.11 -0.99 9.12
CA GLY A 408 -13.49 -2.27 8.83
C GLY A 408 -13.81 -2.83 7.44
N GLY A 409 -14.22 -1.98 6.49
CA GLY A 409 -14.11 -2.25 5.06
C GLY A 409 -12.71 -1.89 4.57
N LEU A 410 -12.46 -2.02 3.27
CA LEU A 410 -11.21 -1.62 2.65
C LEU A 410 -11.47 -0.51 1.62
N VAL A 411 -10.48 0.31 1.38
CA VAL A 411 -10.38 1.16 0.18
C VAL A 411 -9.08 0.82 -0.51
N ALA A 412 -9.14 0.51 -1.80
CA ALA A 412 -8.00 0.32 -2.67
C ALA A 412 -7.88 1.49 -3.66
N CYS A 413 -6.66 1.90 -3.93
CA CYS A 413 -6.30 2.77 -5.03
C CYS A 413 -6.05 1.91 -6.28
N GLU A 414 -6.45 2.39 -7.45
CA GLU A 414 -6.05 1.80 -8.72
C GLU A 414 -4.80 2.50 -9.27
N ASP A 415 -3.88 1.67 -9.77
CA ASP A 415 -2.79 2.04 -10.66
C ASP A 415 -2.96 1.25 -11.96
N ASP A 416 -3.97 1.64 -12.76
CA ASP A 416 -4.23 0.97 -14.03
C ASP A 416 -3.15 1.35 -15.04
N ALA A 417 -2.19 0.46 -15.19
CA ALA A 417 -1.15 0.49 -16.20
C ALA A 417 -1.34 -0.63 -17.23
N SER A 418 -2.51 -1.30 -17.26
CA SER A 418 -2.78 -2.40 -18.20
C SER A 418 -2.64 -1.91 -19.64
N SER A 419 -1.84 -2.63 -20.41
CA SER A 419 -1.61 -2.30 -21.84
C SER A 419 -2.63 -2.95 -22.76
N ALA A 420 -3.22 -4.05 -22.35
CA ALA A 420 -4.16 -4.83 -23.14
C ALA A 420 -5.63 -4.50 -22.86
N PHE A 421 -5.95 -4.05 -21.66
CA PHE A 421 -7.28 -3.64 -21.26
C PHE A 421 -7.31 -2.12 -21.05
N VAL A 422 -8.23 -1.43 -21.74
CA VAL A 422 -8.42 0.02 -21.62
C VAL A 422 -9.71 0.28 -20.87
N ASP A 423 -9.62 0.88 -19.68
CA ASP A 423 -10.76 1.25 -18.85
C ASP A 423 -11.17 2.71 -19.06
N ARG A 424 -12.39 2.92 -19.56
CA ARG A 424 -12.96 4.25 -19.81
C ARG A 424 -14.18 4.48 -18.96
N HIS A 425 -14.23 5.63 -18.30
CA HIS A 425 -15.33 5.97 -17.43
C HIS A 425 -16.19 7.13 -17.98
N PRO A 426 -17.55 7.05 -17.94
CA PRO A 426 -18.43 8.12 -18.47
C PRO A 426 -18.23 9.48 -17.80
N LEU A 427 -17.78 9.52 -16.53
CA LEU A 427 -17.50 10.75 -15.80
C LEU A 427 -16.11 11.33 -16.11
N ALA A 428 -15.25 10.60 -16.83
CA ALA A 428 -13.90 11.01 -17.20
C ALA A 428 -13.68 10.90 -18.73
N PRO A 429 -14.48 11.58 -19.56
CA PRO A 429 -14.40 11.45 -21.00
C PRO A 429 -13.04 11.93 -21.52
N GLY A 430 -12.44 11.14 -22.39
CA GLY A 430 -11.14 11.44 -23.02
C GLY A 430 -9.91 11.01 -22.19
N ILE A 431 -10.12 10.37 -21.04
CA ILE A 431 -9.09 9.68 -20.28
C ILE A 431 -9.21 8.19 -20.61
N ASP A 432 -8.13 7.62 -21.08
CA ASP A 432 -7.96 6.18 -21.19
C ASP A 432 -7.28 5.71 -19.89
N ASN A 433 -7.58 4.51 -19.41
CA ASN A 433 -7.08 3.96 -18.15
C ASN A 433 -7.40 4.89 -16.97
N VAL A 434 -8.69 4.96 -16.62
CA VAL A 434 -9.21 5.83 -15.56
C VAL A 434 -8.98 5.18 -14.21
N ASN A 435 -8.25 5.84 -13.34
CA ASN A 435 -7.96 5.37 -11.99
C ASN A 435 -9.06 5.78 -10.99
N ARG A 436 -9.43 4.84 -10.11
CA ARG A 436 -10.52 4.95 -9.14
C ARG A 436 -10.07 4.62 -7.73
N LEU A 437 -10.81 5.09 -6.73
CA LEU A 437 -10.81 4.49 -5.40
C LEU A 437 -11.96 3.51 -5.32
N ILE A 438 -11.64 2.26 -5.04
CA ILE A 438 -12.62 1.18 -4.91
C ILE A 438 -12.82 0.84 -3.44
N GLY A 439 -14.06 1.02 -2.96
CA GLY A 439 -14.46 0.56 -1.63
C GLY A 439 -14.81 -0.93 -1.66
N ILE A 440 -14.26 -1.70 -0.73
CA ILE A 440 -14.62 -3.11 -0.55
C ILE A 440 -15.28 -3.27 0.81
N THR A 441 -16.54 -3.69 0.81
CA THR A 441 -17.29 -3.87 2.05
C THR A 441 -16.75 -5.06 2.86
N ARG A 442 -17.10 -5.16 4.15
CA ARG A 442 -16.81 -6.36 4.97
C ARG A 442 -17.37 -7.67 4.42
N ALA A 443 -18.35 -7.61 3.52
CA ALA A 443 -18.89 -8.78 2.81
C ALA A 443 -18.13 -9.06 1.50
N GLY A 444 -17.07 -8.24 1.19
CA GLY A 444 -16.25 -8.36 0.01
C GLY A 444 -16.96 -7.96 -1.28
N HIS A 445 -17.85 -7.00 -1.23
CA HIS A 445 -18.46 -6.40 -2.41
C HIS A 445 -17.70 -5.09 -2.74
N ALA A 446 -17.18 -5.01 -3.94
CA ALA A 446 -16.52 -3.82 -4.45
C ALA A 446 -17.54 -2.80 -4.98
N PHE A 447 -17.20 -1.52 -4.90
CA PHE A 447 -17.98 -0.42 -5.47
C PHE A 447 -17.08 0.80 -5.68
N GLU A 448 -17.39 1.61 -6.68
CA GLU A 448 -16.67 2.85 -6.92
C GLU A 448 -16.94 3.88 -5.81
N LEU A 449 -15.88 4.35 -5.16
CA LEU A 449 -15.95 5.39 -4.12
C LEU A 449 -15.60 6.77 -4.69
N ALA A 450 -14.59 6.84 -5.55
CA ALA A 450 -14.17 8.04 -6.25
C ALA A 450 -13.59 7.69 -7.62
N VAL A 451 -13.67 8.65 -8.55
CA VAL A 451 -13.07 8.55 -9.89
C VAL A 451 -12.19 9.77 -10.12
N ASN A 452 -10.95 9.56 -10.57
CA ASN A 452 -10.11 10.64 -11.09
C ASN A 452 -10.69 11.13 -12.41
N VAL A 453 -11.14 12.39 -12.45
CA VAL A 453 -11.71 12.99 -13.65
C VAL A 453 -10.86 14.13 -14.22
N LEU A 454 -9.66 14.32 -13.66
CA LEU A 454 -8.71 15.35 -14.05
C LEU A 454 -7.75 14.85 -15.14
N ASN A 455 -7.13 13.69 -14.91
CA ASN A 455 -6.08 13.12 -15.74
C ASN A 455 -5.98 11.59 -15.55
N GLY A 456 -5.11 10.92 -16.29
CA GLY A 456 -4.88 9.48 -16.18
C GLY A 456 -3.88 9.09 -15.08
N SER A 457 -3.58 9.98 -14.13
CA SER A 457 -2.66 9.63 -13.03
C SER A 457 -3.26 8.58 -12.13
N GLU A 458 -2.44 7.65 -11.68
CA GLU A 458 -2.80 6.69 -10.64
C GLU A 458 -3.23 7.40 -9.34
N LEU A 459 -3.91 6.68 -8.49
CA LEU A 459 -4.26 7.09 -7.14
C LEU A 459 -3.43 6.29 -6.14
N ALA A 460 -2.82 6.98 -5.16
CA ALA A 460 -1.89 6.36 -4.23
C ALA A 460 -2.11 6.83 -2.78
N GLY A 461 -1.53 6.10 -1.83
CA GLY A 461 -1.36 6.53 -0.44
C GLY A 461 -2.65 6.74 0.34
N VAL A 462 -3.72 5.99 0.06
CA VAL A 462 -4.99 6.15 0.77
C VAL A 462 -4.87 5.85 2.26
N SER A 463 -5.31 6.79 3.11
CA SER A 463 -5.36 6.61 4.56
C SER A 463 -6.44 7.45 5.21
N PHE A 464 -6.98 7.00 6.36
CA PHE A 464 -7.94 7.78 7.13
C PHE A 464 -7.24 8.55 8.25
N SER A 465 -7.71 9.76 8.53
CA SER A 465 -7.28 10.48 9.72
C SER A 465 -7.52 9.66 10.99
N PRO A 466 -6.75 9.86 12.07
CA PRO A 466 -6.99 9.19 13.35
C PRO A 466 -8.39 9.41 13.93
N SER A 467 -9.08 10.48 13.49
CA SER A 467 -10.48 10.74 13.85
C SER A 467 -11.48 9.91 13.04
N GLY A 468 -11.06 9.29 11.93
CA GLY A 468 -11.92 8.59 10.97
C GLY A 468 -12.82 9.49 10.13
N ARG A 469 -12.65 10.82 10.19
CA ARG A 469 -13.54 11.78 9.50
C ARG A 469 -13.06 12.20 8.13
N THR A 470 -11.75 12.18 7.92
CA THR A 470 -11.12 12.60 6.66
C THR A 470 -10.35 11.43 6.07
N MET A 471 -10.58 11.16 4.81
CA MET A 471 -9.78 10.26 3.99
C MET A 471 -8.80 11.10 3.17
N PHE A 472 -7.52 10.73 3.19
CA PHE A 472 -6.47 11.32 2.40
C PHE A 472 -5.97 10.33 1.36
N PHE A 473 -5.58 10.83 0.20
CA PHE A 473 -4.87 10.08 -0.84
C PHE A 473 -4.19 11.06 -1.81
N ASN A 474 -3.37 10.55 -2.69
CA ASN A 474 -2.64 11.32 -3.68
C ASN A 474 -3.13 11.01 -5.10
N LEU A 475 -3.14 12.02 -5.97
CA LEU A 475 -2.91 11.84 -7.38
C LEU A 475 -1.39 11.85 -7.55
N PHE A 476 -0.83 10.79 -8.07
CA PHE A 476 0.61 10.56 -8.16
C PHE A 476 1.35 11.64 -8.96
N GLY A 477 0.83 11.96 -10.14
CA GLY A 477 1.46 12.89 -11.05
C GLY A 477 2.33 12.17 -12.10
N ARG A 478 3.63 12.42 -12.07
CA ARG A 478 4.61 11.75 -12.96
C ARG A 478 5.83 11.29 -12.17
N ALA A 479 6.43 10.18 -12.58
CA ALA A 479 7.59 9.58 -11.92
C ALA A 479 8.93 10.23 -12.29
N ARG A 480 9.02 10.83 -13.48
CA ARG A 480 10.28 11.31 -14.05
C ARG A 480 10.16 12.71 -14.64
N PHE A 481 11.27 13.45 -14.70
CA PHE A 481 11.30 14.80 -15.29
C PHE A 481 11.13 14.82 -16.81
N ASP A 482 11.52 13.74 -17.49
CA ASP A 482 11.42 13.62 -18.94
C ASP A 482 10.04 13.15 -19.43
N GLU A 483 9.14 12.79 -18.52
CA GLU A 483 7.75 12.48 -18.83
C GLU A 483 6.92 13.75 -19.05
N PRO A 484 5.81 13.66 -19.82
CA PRO A 484 4.86 14.76 -19.95
C PRO A 484 4.39 15.26 -18.58
N PRO A 485 4.24 16.58 -18.39
CA PRO A 485 3.75 17.13 -17.12
C PRO A 485 2.33 16.63 -16.81
N VAL A 486 2.20 15.93 -15.69
CA VAL A 486 0.92 15.53 -15.08
C VAL A 486 0.89 16.11 -13.68
N GLU A 487 -0.23 16.76 -13.31
CA GLU A 487 -0.38 17.39 -12.00
C GLU A 487 -0.63 16.35 -10.92
N GLY A 488 0.32 16.20 -9.99
CA GLY A 488 0.16 15.43 -8.75
C GLY A 488 -0.28 16.34 -7.61
N MET A 489 -1.07 15.80 -6.65
CA MET A 489 -1.56 16.53 -5.49
C MET A 489 -2.07 15.62 -4.41
N THR A 490 -2.16 16.11 -3.17
CA THR A 490 -2.87 15.40 -2.11
C THR A 490 -4.32 15.88 -2.01
N CYS A 491 -5.25 14.93 -1.87
CA CYS A 491 -6.66 15.14 -1.66
C CYS A 491 -7.05 14.84 -0.21
N ALA A 492 -7.96 15.64 0.38
CA ALA A 492 -8.60 15.37 1.66
C ALA A 492 -10.11 15.33 1.47
N VAL A 493 -10.69 14.14 1.54
CA VAL A 493 -12.12 13.90 1.32
C VAL A 493 -12.85 13.79 2.65
N THR A 494 -13.95 14.52 2.79
CA THR A 494 -14.86 14.45 3.94
C THR A 494 -16.27 14.15 3.48
N GLY A 495 -17.03 13.42 4.28
CA GLY A 495 -18.37 13.04 3.90
C GLY A 495 -19.12 12.25 4.97
N PRO A 496 -20.33 11.80 4.64
CA PRO A 496 -21.18 11.06 5.57
C PRO A 496 -20.79 9.58 5.66
N TRP A 497 -19.54 9.27 6.06
CA TRP A 497 -19.01 7.91 6.17
C TRP A 497 -19.93 6.96 6.95
N HIS A 498 -20.60 7.50 8.00
CA HIS A 498 -21.52 6.72 8.84
C HIS A 498 -22.78 6.19 8.11
N ARG A 499 -23.07 6.69 6.91
CA ARG A 499 -24.24 6.26 6.11
C ARG A 499 -23.96 5.05 5.23
N GLY A 500 -22.71 4.59 5.16
CA GLY A 500 -22.28 3.49 4.32
C GLY A 500 -21.38 2.49 5.04
N PRO A 501 -20.77 1.55 4.30
CA PRO A 501 -20.01 0.43 4.85
C PRO A 501 -18.56 0.74 5.24
N LEU A 502 -18.01 1.91 4.85
CA LEU A 502 -16.59 2.29 5.06
C LEU A 502 -16.36 3.09 6.33
#